data_dc7d033e049bf3e8feb8dc978aa34d11
#
_entry.id   dc7d033e049bf3e8feb8dc978aa34d11
#
_cell.length_a   1.000
_cell.length_b   1.000
_cell.length_c   1.000
_cell.angle_alpha   90.00
_cell.angle_beta   90.00
_cell.angle_gamma   90.00
#
_symmetry.space_group_name_H-M   'P 1'
#
loop_
_entity.id
_entity.type
_entity.pdbx_description
1 polymer ?
#
loop_
_entity_poly.entity_id
_entity_poly.type
_entity_poly.pdbx_seq_one_letter_code
_entity_poly.pdbx_strand_id
1 'polypeptide(L)'
;MRYPKLKTTPATDRTVDVFRGCNRTSRVSEGEFSHMENLTADHFPVLAPRTPRSFYRKPASPQGLIAKDRLCYVDGASFVMGDTVIDMGLSVQAADCPKQLVSMGAYVIIWPDKMYINTKNPDDRGSLDAEFTTAGTVTITPCDEQGEETDTPTCLRIAAAGIGAEFAVGDAVEISGCDAFSGSAVIAGKGEDYLVIAGSGESASQQTPVTIGRRSPALDFITESGNRLWGCRYGLDEKGEFVNRIYASRLGDFKNWNVFQGLSTDSYAVSCGSDGAFTGACSFFGAPLFFKEKGVHKIYGSYPATYGAQFTACRGVQAGCHGSIAIAGDTLFYVSRGAVCAFDGSLPVEISHDLGDFSCTAATAGTCGGKYYLSAQGETGSDLFVYDSLRALWHREDGLRASAFATLQGQLYCVDDENCNILCLTGGDGEETVRWMAETGEIGFLYPEGKYLAGLILRLQLEAGSKMVLSACYDGEGEYLPLATIFGTSLRSFQIPVRPRRCDHFRLKIEGEGSGRVYSITKRLQRG
;
A
#
# COMPACT_ATOMS: atom_id res chain seq x y z
N MET A 1 36.16 -65.97 -26.26
CA MET A 1 36.35 -64.56 -26.57
C MET A 1 35.76 -63.71 -25.43
N ARG A 2 36.55 -62.91 -24.70
CA ARG A 2 36.01 -61.90 -23.77
C ARG A 2 35.80 -60.62 -24.56
N TYR A 3 34.57 -60.21 -24.70
CA TYR A 3 34.25 -58.91 -25.32
C TYR A 3 34.86 -57.80 -24.45
N PRO A 4 35.49 -56.77 -25.02
CA PRO A 4 35.98 -55.64 -24.24
C PRO A 4 34.81 -54.99 -23.52
N LYS A 5 34.94 -54.78 -22.22
CA LYS A 5 33.99 -53.99 -21.45
C LYS A 5 34.02 -52.55 -21.98
N LEU A 6 32.94 -52.12 -22.57
CA LEU A 6 32.75 -50.70 -22.89
C LEU A 6 32.99 -49.87 -21.64
N LYS A 7 33.91 -48.90 -21.68
CA LYS A 7 34.09 -47.91 -20.62
C LYS A 7 32.80 -47.15 -20.48
N THR A 8 32.08 -47.38 -19.38
CA THR A 8 30.93 -46.54 -19.06
C THR A 8 31.47 -45.18 -18.61
N THR A 9 31.06 -44.12 -19.32
CA THR A 9 31.36 -42.74 -18.91
C THR A 9 30.72 -42.48 -17.54
N PRO A 10 31.45 -42.01 -16.53
CA PRO A 10 30.87 -41.77 -15.21
C PRO A 10 29.78 -40.71 -15.27
N ALA A 11 28.61 -41.04 -14.77
CA ALA A 11 27.51 -40.09 -14.61
C ALA A 11 27.59 -39.48 -13.20
N THR A 12 27.21 -38.20 -13.07
CA THR A 12 27.12 -37.48 -11.80
C THR A 12 25.68 -37.11 -11.53
N ASP A 13 25.18 -37.54 -10.38
CA ASP A 13 23.84 -37.17 -9.92
C ASP A 13 23.95 -35.88 -9.07
N ARG A 14 23.04 -34.92 -9.36
CA ARG A 14 22.87 -33.68 -8.59
C ARG A 14 21.42 -33.50 -8.26
N THR A 15 21.14 -33.32 -6.97
CA THR A 15 19.79 -33.11 -6.46
C THR A 15 19.65 -31.68 -5.96
N VAL A 16 18.54 -31.05 -6.32
CA VAL A 16 18.04 -29.79 -5.80
C VAL A 16 16.78 -30.11 -4.99
N ASP A 17 16.77 -29.79 -3.73
CA ASP A 17 15.69 -30.04 -2.76
C ASP A 17 15.32 -28.78 -1.95
N VAL A 18 15.96 -27.65 -2.25
CA VAL A 18 15.64 -26.33 -1.71
C VAL A 18 15.34 -25.37 -2.86
N PHE A 19 14.10 -24.91 -2.93
CA PHE A 19 13.63 -23.99 -3.98
C PHE A 19 13.54 -22.58 -3.41
N ARG A 20 14.31 -21.65 -3.97
CA ARG A 20 14.60 -20.34 -3.39
C ARG A 20 13.85 -19.16 -4.03
N GLY A 21 12.86 -19.43 -4.87
CA GLY A 21 12.03 -18.39 -5.47
C GLY A 21 12.56 -17.86 -6.80
N CYS A 22 12.13 -16.65 -7.15
CA CYS A 22 12.39 -16.00 -8.43
C CYS A 22 13.72 -15.25 -8.41
N ASN A 23 14.54 -15.45 -9.45
CA ASN A 23 15.76 -14.69 -9.71
C ASN A 23 15.84 -14.36 -11.19
N ARG A 24 15.64 -13.08 -11.55
CA ARG A 24 15.64 -12.56 -12.92
C ARG A 24 16.99 -11.96 -13.34
N THR A 25 18.02 -12.14 -12.52
CA THR A 25 19.37 -11.68 -12.86
C THR A 25 19.97 -12.54 -13.97
N SER A 26 21.07 -12.08 -14.55
CA SER A 26 21.79 -12.82 -15.60
C SER A 26 22.38 -14.16 -15.13
N ARG A 27 22.45 -14.41 -13.81
CA ARG A 27 22.96 -15.64 -13.23
C ARG A 27 22.01 -16.20 -12.18
N VAL A 28 21.29 -17.23 -12.56
CA VAL A 28 20.30 -17.91 -11.71
C VAL A 28 20.94 -19.17 -11.14
N SER A 29 20.94 -19.32 -9.82
CA SER A 29 21.52 -20.48 -9.15
C SER A 29 20.58 -21.70 -9.22
N GLU A 30 21.13 -22.88 -8.99
CA GLU A 30 20.31 -24.09 -8.88
C GLU A 30 19.37 -23.99 -7.66
N GLY A 31 18.08 -24.19 -7.90
CA GLY A 31 17.03 -24.00 -6.89
C GLY A 31 16.30 -22.66 -6.99
N GLU A 32 16.82 -21.72 -7.76
CA GLU A 32 16.15 -20.49 -8.14
C GLU A 32 15.53 -20.64 -9.53
N PHE A 33 14.59 -19.75 -9.86
CA PHE A 33 13.86 -19.79 -11.12
C PHE A 33 13.95 -18.44 -11.83
N SER A 34 14.33 -18.46 -13.11
CA SER A 34 14.36 -17.28 -13.97
C SER A 34 12.98 -16.72 -14.26
N HIS A 35 11.98 -17.60 -14.26
CA HIS A 35 10.58 -17.23 -14.41
C HIS A 35 9.68 -18.09 -13.52
N MET A 36 8.71 -17.47 -12.87
CA MET A 36 7.73 -18.13 -12.00
C MET A 36 6.34 -17.55 -12.24
N GLU A 37 5.32 -18.40 -12.15
CA GLU A 37 3.92 -18.00 -12.13
C GLU A 37 3.14 -18.79 -11.08
N ASN A 38 2.33 -18.09 -10.29
CA ASN A 38 1.39 -18.67 -9.34
C ASN A 38 2.00 -19.66 -8.35
N LEU A 39 3.21 -19.34 -7.86
CA LEU A 39 3.92 -20.13 -6.87
C LEU A 39 4.04 -19.37 -5.54
N THR A 40 4.26 -20.11 -4.43
CA THR A 40 4.33 -19.55 -3.08
C THR A 40 5.47 -20.16 -2.26
N ALA A 41 5.97 -19.39 -1.27
CA ALA A 41 6.93 -19.85 -0.26
C ALA A 41 6.29 -20.56 0.94
N ASP A 42 4.96 -20.73 1.00
CA ASP A 42 4.28 -21.29 2.18
C ASP A 42 4.77 -22.69 2.55
N HIS A 43 5.19 -23.44 1.56
CA HIS A 43 5.72 -24.79 1.73
C HIS A 43 7.24 -24.90 1.63
N PHE A 44 7.96 -23.75 1.76
CA PHE A 44 9.43 -23.76 1.72
C PHE A 44 10.01 -24.86 2.63
N PRO A 45 11.00 -25.63 2.13
CA PRO A 45 11.78 -25.47 0.89
C PRO A 45 11.17 -26.13 -0.35
N VAL A 46 9.94 -26.63 -0.28
CA VAL A 46 9.23 -27.34 -1.33
C VAL A 46 8.59 -26.35 -2.31
N LEU A 47 8.65 -26.63 -3.60
CA LEU A 47 7.97 -25.84 -4.63
C LEU A 47 6.49 -26.20 -4.65
N ALA A 48 5.62 -25.20 -4.52
CA ALA A 48 4.19 -25.39 -4.52
C ALA A 48 3.46 -24.19 -5.16
N PRO A 49 2.29 -24.42 -5.80
CA PRO A 49 1.44 -23.33 -6.25
C PRO A 49 0.85 -22.55 -5.08
N ARG A 50 0.46 -21.29 -5.34
CA ARG A 50 -0.35 -20.50 -4.40
C ARG A 50 -1.73 -21.14 -4.19
N THR A 51 -2.39 -20.74 -3.15
CA THR A 51 -3.80 -21.08 -2.92
C THR A 51 -4.70 -20.39 -3.97
N PRO A 52 -5.86 -21.01 -4.31
CA PRO A 52 -6.86 -20.34 -5.12
C PRO A 52 -7.32 -19.03 -4.50
N ARG A 53 -7.60 -18.03 -5.31
CA ARG A 53 -8.22 -16.77 -4.88
C ARG A 53 -9.72 -16.93 -4.82
N SER A 54 -10.37 -16.24 -3.88
CA SER A 54 -11.81 -16.20 -3.83
C SER A 54 -12.35 -14.84 -4.22
N PHE A 55 -13.49 -14.84 -4.88
CA PHE A 55 -14.24 -13.64 -5.22
C PHE A 55 -14.99 -13.14 -3.97
N TYR A 56 -14.84 -11.86 -3.65
CA TYR A 56 -15.56 -11.23 -2.55
C TYR A 56 -16.76 -10.42 -3.06
N ARG A 57 -16.52 -9.45 -3.94
CA ARG A 57 -17.56 -8.55 -4.47
C ARG A 57 -17.10 -7.88 -5.77
N LYS A 58 -18.08 -7.41 -6.55
CA LYS A 58 -17.87 -6.60 -7.75
C LYS A 58 -18.48 -5.21 -7.58
N PRO A 59 -17.74 -4.20 -7.12
CA PRO A 59 -18.16 -2.82 -7.14
C PRO A 59 -18.24 -2.28 -8.57
N ALA A 60 -18.92 -1.15 -8.76
CA ALA A 60 -19.04 -0.49 -10.05
C ALA A 60 -17.79 0.36 -10.39
N SER A 61 -17.26 1.08 -9.40
CA SER A 61 -16.11 1.98 -9.54
C SER A 61 -15.35 2.07 -8.22
N PRO A 62 -14.57 1.03 -7.86
CA PRO A 62 -13.86 0.97 -6.59
C PRO A 62 -12.71 1.97 -6.54
N GLN A 63 -12.61 2.75 -5.45
CA GLN A 63 -11.58 3.76 -5.24
C GLN A 63 -11.08 3.71 -3.79
N GLY A 64 -10.08 2.88 -3.54
CA GLY A 64 -9.54 2.66 -2.21
C GLY A 64 -10.22 1.54 -1.45
N LEU A 65 -9.49 0.95 -0.51
CA LEU A 65 -9.91 -0.19 0.30
C LEU A 65 -9.29 -0.06 1.67
N ILE A 66 -10.07 -0.27 2.73
CA ILE A 66 -9.58 -0.26 4.11
C ILE A 66 -10.31 -1.31 4.94
N ALA A 67 -9.61 -1.94 5.86
CA ALA A 67 -10.19 -2.86 6.83
C ALA A 67 -10.42 -2.17 8.17
N LYS A 68 -11.62 -2.34 8.69
CA LYS A 68 -12.05 -2.03 10.05
C LYS A 68 -12.58 -3.32 10.69
N ASP A 69 -13.74 -3.29 11.36
CA ASP A 69 -14.42 -4.51 11.79
C ASP A 69 -14.93 -5.33 10.59
N ARG A 70 -15.01 -4.70 9.45
CA ARG A 70 -15.38 -5.26 8.13
C ARG A 70 -14.60 -4.55 7.03
N LEU A 71 -14.67 -5.09 5.83
CA LEU A 71 -14.06 -4.46 4.67
C LEU A 71 -14.87 -3.23 4.27
N CYS A 72 -14.17 -2.11 4.09
CA CYS A 72 -14.74 -0.83 3.68
C CYS A 72 -14.04 -0.31 2.43
N TYR A 73 -14.79 0.30 1.52
CA TYR A 73 -14.25 0.85 0.28
C TYR A 73 -15.15 1.98 -0.24
N VAL A 74 -14.64 2.77 -1.15
CA VAL A 74 -15.42 3.74 -1.90
C VAL A 74 -15.87 3.11 -3.20
N ASP A 75 -17.16 3.27 -3.57
CA ASP A 75 -17.72 2.86 -4.85
C ASP A 75 -18.45 4.04 -5.49
N GLY A 76 -17.79 4.69 -6.44
CA GLY A 76 -18.27 5.93 -7.02
C GLY A 76 -18.47 7.03 -5.98
N ALA A 77 -19.71 7.52 -5.82
CA ALA A 77 -20.06 8.56 -4.85
C ALA A 77 -20.35 8.03 -3.44
N SER A 78 -20.34 6.72 -3.25
CA SER A 78 -20.76 6.06 -2.01
C SER A 78 -19.57 5.46 -1.24
N PHE A 79 -19.69 5.45 0.08
CA PHE A 79 -18.87 4.65 0.96
C PHE A 79 -19.59 3.35 1.29
N VAL A 80 -18.93 2.21 1.08
CA VAL A 80 -19.47 0.88 1.32
C VAL A 80 -18.79 0.26 2.52
N MET A 81 -19.57 -0.28 3.43
CA MET A 81 -19.10 -0.90 4.66
C MET A 81 -19.75 -2.28 4.81
N GLY A 82 -19.05 -3.35 4.45
CA GLY A 82 -19.63 -4.68 4.32
C GLY A 82 -20.78 -4.67 3.31
N ASP A 83 -22.02 -4.92 3.77
CA ASP A 83 -23.21 -4.89 2.91
C ASP A 83 -23.94 -3.54 2.91
N THR A 84 -23.52 -2.60 3.73
CA THR A 84 -24.16 -1.28 3.85
C THR A 84 -23.55 -0.29 2.86
N VAL A 85 -24.39 0.29 2.02
CA VAL A 85 -24.00 1.34 1.07
C VAL A 85 -24.50 2.68 1.60
N ILE A 86 -23.62 3.68 1.68
CA ILE A 86 -23.92 5.00 2.23
C ILE A 86 -23.53 6.02 1.18
N ASP A 87 -24.52 6.71 0.63
CA ASP A 87 -24.28 7.84 -0.27
C ASP A 87 -23.68 9.00 0.52
N MET A 88 -22.53 9.46 0.08
CA MET A 88 -21.80 10.58 0.67
C MET A 88 -21.51 11.70 -0.33
N GLY A 89 -21.96 11.57 -1.58
CA GLY A 89 -21.67 12.53 -2.63
C GLY A 89 -20.17 12.66 -2.94
N LEU A 90 -19.41 11.57 -2.81
CA LEU A 90 -17.98 11.59 -3.05
C LEU A 90 -17.65 11.86 -4.51
N SER A 91 -16.56 12.57 -4.77
CA SER A 91 -16.08 12.80 -6.13
C SER A 91 -15.52 11.53 -6.77
N VAL A 92 -15.60 11.43 -8.08
CA VAL A 92 -14.88 10.41 -8.84
C VAL A 92 -13.50 10.96 -9.15
N GLN A 93 -12.47 10.34 -8.57
CA GLN A 93 -11.09 10.77 -8.77
C GLN A 93 -10.51 10.27 -10.09
N ALA A 94 -9.58 11.02 -10.63
CA ALA A 94 -8.77 10.55 -11.75
C ALA A 94 -7.84 9.39 -11.31
N ALA A 95 -7.45 8.55 -12.24
CA ALA A 95 -6.62 7.38 -11.94
C ALA A 95 -5.25 7.73 -11.35
N ASP A 96 -4.73 8.92 -11.65
CA ASP A 96 -3.47 9.44 -11.13
C ASP A 96 -3.57 10.09 -9.73
N CYS A 97 -4.80 10.24 -9.22
CA CYS A 97 -5.07 10.78 -7.89
C CYS A 97 -6.04 9.86 -7.11
N PRO A 98 -5.61 8.66 -6.71
CA PRO A 98 -6.48 7.70 -6.01
C PRO A 98 -6.87 8.24 -4.63
N LYS A 99 -8.05 7.82 -4.15
CA LYS A 99 -8.50 8.16 -2.80
C LYS A 99 -7.62 7.52 -1.75
N GLN A 100 -7.30 8.31 -0.72
CA GLN A 100 -6.62 7.84 0.48
C GLN A 100 -7.65 7.66 1.59
N LEU A 101 -7.74 6.46 2.12
CA LEU A 101 -8.62 6.12 3.24
C LEU A 101 -7.77 5.95 4.49
N VAL A 102 -7.97 6.81 5.48
CA VAL A 102 -7.19 6.80 6.72
C VAL A 102 -8.10 6.54 7.91
N SER A 103 -7.72 5.59 8.74
CA SER A 103 -8.44 5.23 9.96
C SER A 103 -7.96 6.04 11.15
N MET A 104 -8.88 6.69 11.87
CA MET A 104 -8.61 7.35 13.14
C MET A 104 -9.70 6.98 14.15
N GLY A 105 -9.36 6.14 15.13
CA GLY A 105 -10.35 5.58 16.04
C GLY A 105 -11.49 4.83 15.34
N ALA A 106 -12.74 5.26 15.55
CA ALA A 106 -13.90 4.70 14.85
C ALA A 106 -14.14 5.33 13.47
N TYR A 107 -13.42 6.38 13.12
CA TYR A 107 -13.64 7.13 11.89
C TYR A 107 -12.78 6.61 10.74
N VAL A 108 -13.28 6.76 9.53
CA VAL A 108 -12.54 6.69 8.28
C VAL A 108 -12.59 8.08 7.65
N ILE A 109 -11.42 8.63 7.37
CA ILE A 109 -11.25 9.90 6.67
C ILE A 109 -10.99 9.58 5.19
N ILE A 110 -11.72 10.25 4.31
CA ILE A 110 -11.69 10.06 2.86
C ILE A 110 -11.08 11.30 2.22
N TRP A 111 -9.89 11.13 1.65
CA TRP A 111 -9.14 12.20 1.01
C TRP A 111 -9.02 11.95 -0.51
N PRO A 112 -9.07 12.96 -1.39
CA PRO A 112 -9.09 14.40 -1.11
C PRO A 112 -10.47 15.02 -0.91
N ASP A 113 -11.56 14.23 -0.84
CA ASP A 113 -12.92 14.74 -0.64
C ASP A 113 -13.11 15.49 0.69
N LYS A 114 -12.17 15.35 1.62
CA LYS A 114 -12.24 15.94 2.97
C LYS A 114 -13.51 15.53 3.71
N MET A 115 -13.89 14.27 3.56
CA MET A 115 -15.08 13.68 4.19
C MET A 115 -14.67 12.70 5.28
N TYR A 116 -15.57 12.49 6.23
CA TYR A 116 -15.40 11.48 7.27
C TYR A 116 -16.67 10.68 7.50
N ILE A 117 -16.50 9.48 8.01
CA ILE A 117 -17.61 8.62 8.46
C ILE A 117 -17.19 7.81 9.68
N ASN A 118 -18.09 7.72 10.66
CA ASN A 118 -17.94 6.87 11.82
C ASN A 118 -18.46 5.46 11.50
N THR A 119 -17.57 4.47 11.49
CA THR A 119 -17.95 3.09 11.13
C THR A 119 -18.81 2.38 12.16
N LYS A 120 -18.90 2.91 13.39
CA LYS A 120 -19.79 2.39 14.46
C LYS A 120 -21.15 3.11 14.50
N ASN A 121 -21.20 4.34 14.03
CA ASN A 121 -22.42 5.13 13.92
C ASN A 121 -22.42 5.87 12.56
N PRO A 122 -22.92 5.28 11.49
CA PRO A 122 -22.88 5.86 10.15
C PRO A 122 -23.63 7.19 9.96
N ASP A 123 -24.48 7.56 10.91
CA ASP A 123 -25.16 8.86 10.90
C ASP A 123 -24.21 10.01 11.28
N ASP A 124 -23.14 9.70 12.02
CA ASP A 124 -22.04 10.62 12.32
C ASP A 124 -21.04 10.61 11.14
N ARG A 125 -21.39 11.36 10.11
CA ARG A 125 -20.61 11.58 8.90
C ARG A 125 -20.75 13.02 8.41
N GLY A 126 -19.79 13.49 7.63
CA GLY A 126 -19.85 14.85 7.07
C GLY A 126 -18.52 15.29 6.46
N SER A 127 -18.40 16.59 6.23
CA SER A 127 -17.20 17.23 5.74
C SER A 127 -16.28 17.66 6.89
N LEU A 128 -14.95 17.62 6.66
CA LEU A 128 -13.97 18.23 7.54
C LEU A 128 -14.08 19.76 7.52
N ASP A 129 -14.42 20.31 6.36
CA ASP A 129 -14.60 21.74 6.16
C ASP A 129 -16.06 22.13 6.48
N ALA A 130 -16.26 23.31 7.05
CA ALA A 130 -17.55 23.91 7.29
C ALA A 130 -17.49 25.39 6.94
N GLU A 131 -18.52 25.91 6.31
CA GLU A 131 -18.62 27.33 5.97
C GLU A 131 -20.05 27.82 6.21
N PHE A 132 -20.17 28.98 6.82
CA PHE A 132 -21.44 29.66 7.03
C PHE A 132 -21.29 31.13 6.65
N THR A 133 -22.20 31.61 5.81
CA THR A 133 -22.30 33.04 5.46
C THR A 133 -23.61 33.59 5.99
N THR A 134 -23.51 34.63 6.81
CA THR A 134 -24.67 35.24 7.46
C THR A 134 -25.61 35.92 6.43
N ALA A 135 -26.89 35.82 6.69
CA ALA A 135 -27.91 36.57 6.01
C ALA A 135 -28.57 37.55 6.98
N GLY A 136 -28.66 38.82 6.61
CA GLY A 136 -29.28 39.86 7.43
C GLY A 136 -28.31 40.53 8.43
N THR A 137 -28.86 41.07 9.52
CA THR A 137 -28.10 41.85 10.48
C THR A 137 -27.21 40.98 11.34
N VAL A 138 -25.92 41.32 11.40
CA VAL A 138 -24.94 40.72 12.31
C VAL A 138 -24.67 41.69 13.44
N THR A 139 -24.81 41.26 14.69
CA THR A 139 -24.52 42.04 15.85
C THR A 139 -23.26 41.50 16.54
N ILE A 140 -22.32 42.39 16.83
CA ILE A 140 -21.08 42.06 17.52
C ILE A 140 -21.11 42.78 18.90
N THR A 141 -20.88 42.00 19.95
CA THR A 141 -20.91 42.53 21.33
C THR A 141 -19.71 42.00 22.11
N PRO A 142 -18.93 42.87 22.79
CA PRO A 142 -17.90 42.43 23.72
C PRO A 142 -18.52 41.65 24.87
N CYS A 143 -17.88 40.52 25.27
CA CYS A 143 -18.44 39.60 26.26
C CYS A 143 -17.34 38.82 27.00
N ASP A 144 -17.74 38.01 27.95
CA ASP A 144 -16.90 36.98 28.57
C ASP A 144 -16.87 35.66 27.71
N GLU A 145 -16.20 34.64 28.19
CA GLU A 145 -16.12 33.31 27.53
C GLU A 145 -17.48 32.59 27.47
N GLN A 146 -18.43 32.94 28.30
CA GLN A 146 -19.79 32.43 28.35
C GLN A 146 -20.72 33.17 27.39
N GLY A 147 -20.27 34.29 26.81
CA GLY A 147 -21.04 35.13 25.91
C GLY A 147 -21.93 36.16 26.60
N GLU A 148 -21.70 36.42 27.88
CA GLU A 148 -22.41 37.42 28.68
C GLU A 148 -21.66 38.77 28.68
N GLU A 149 -22.42 39.87 28.65
CA GLU A 149 -21.85 41.22 28.69
C GLU A 149 -21.13 41.44 30.02
N THR A 150 -19.94 42.04 29.97
CA THR A 150 -19.10 42.28 31.14
C THR A 150 -18.33 43.61 31.04
N ASP A 151 -17.93 44.19 32.17
CA ASP A 151 -17.09 45.38 32.22
C ASP A 151 -15.63 45.11 31.78
N THR A 152 -15.22 43.85 31.74
CA THR A 152 -13.86 43.43 31.34
C THR A 152 -13.92 42.33 30.26
N PRO A 153 -14.38 42.68 29.05
CA PRO A 153 -14.55 41.69 27.98
C PRO A 153 -13.22 41.14 27.51
N THR A 154 -13.16 39.82 27.33
CA THR A 154 -12.03 39.10 26.76
C THR A 154 -12.39 38.42 25.45
N CYS A 155 -13.67 38.42 25.08
CA CYS A 155 -14.24 37.77 23.94
C CYS A 155 -15.18 38.68 23.17
N LEU A 156 -15.51 38.29 21.96
CA LEU A 156 -16.53 38.89 21.12
C LEU A 156 -17.62 37.87 20.81
N ARG A 157 -18.87 38.24 21.03
CA ARG A 157 -20.06 37.51 20.62
C ARG A 157 -20.51 38.02 19.26
N ILE A 158 -20.51 37.15 18.26
CA ILE A 158 -21.02 37.42 16.93
C ILE A 158 -22.37 36.72 16.80
N ALA A 159 -23.44 37.50 16.70
CA ALA A 159 -24.82 36.98 16.63
C ALA A 159 -25.42 37.19 15.26
N ALA A 160 -25.93 36.10 14.68
CA ALA A 160 -26.71 36.06 13.46
C ALA A 160 -27.53 34.77 13.42
N ALA A 161 -28.68 34.76 12.78
CA ALA A 161 -29.56 33.60 12.73
C ALA A 161 -28.83 32.34 12.17
N GLY A 162 -28.82 31.24 12.95
CA GLY A 162 -28.29 29.95 12.58
C GLY A 162 -26.76 29.84 12.56
N ILE A 163 -26.01 30.87 12.91
CA ILE A 163 -24.54 30.94 12.82
C ILE A 163 -23.83 29.84 13.63
N GLY A 164 -24.44 29.37 14.73
CA GLY A 164 -23.84 28.37 15.61
C GLY A 164 -24.12 26.93 15.20
N ALA A 165 -24.93 26.66 14.19
CA ALA A 165 -25.36 25.32 13.85
C ALA A 165 -24.20 24.45 13.29
N GLU A 166 -23.34 25.00 12.45
CA GLU A 166 -22.31 24.29 11.69
C GLU A 166 -20.98 24.10 12.47
N PHE A 167 -20.83 24.77 13.62
CA PHE A 167 -19.56 24.82 14.35
C PHE A 167 -19.68 24.23 15.76
N ALA A 168 -18.53 23.84 16.33
CA ALA A 168 -18.38 23.37 17.69
C ALA A 168 -17.48 24.29 18.51
N VAL A 169 -17.64 24.27 19.82
CA VAL A 169 -16.69 24.91 20.74
C VAL A 169 -15.32 24.27 20.60
N GLY A 170 -14.29 25.09 20.44
CA GLY A 170 -12.93 24.66 20.15
C GLY A 170 -12.57 24.59 18.66
N ASP A 171 -13.53 24.81 17.74
CA ASP A 171 -13.23 24.95 16.32
C ASP A 171 -12.40 26.19 16.03
N ALA A 172 -11.33 26.04 15.24
CA ALA A 172 -10.59 27.16 14.69
C ALA A 172 -11.23 27.57 13.36
N VAL A 173 -11.67 28.81 13.30
CA VAL A 173 -12.39 29.38 12.17
C VAL A 173 -11.67 30.61 11.60
N GLU A 174 -11.78 30.83 10.32
CA GLU A 174 -11.40 32.07 9.64
C GLU A 174 -12.65 32.92 9.42
N ILE A 175 -12.61 34.17 9.90
CA ILE A 175 -13.73 35.09 9.82
C ILE A 175 -13.36 36.21 8.85
N SER A 176 -14.25 36.49 7.91
CA SER A 176 -14.09 37.54 6.93
C SER A 176 -15.39 38.34 6.73
N GLY A 177 -15.26 39.59 6.30
CA GLY A 177 -16.40 40.48 6.12
C GLY A 177 -17.01 41.03 7.43
N CYS A 178 -16.38 40.78 8.59
CA CYS A 178 -16.82 41.34 9.87
C CYS A 178 -16.03 42.63 10.16
N ASP A 179 -16.73 43.72 10.39
CA ASP A 179 -16.10 45.04 10.60
C ASP A 179 -15.31 45.15 11.89
N ALA A 180 -15.72 44.40 12.93
CA ALA A 180 -15.06 44.41 14.24
C ALA A 180 -13.93 43.37 14.37
N PHE A 181 -13.91 42.34 13.55
CA PHE A 181 -12.90 41.27 13.61
C PHE A 181 -12.73 40.60 12.27
N SER A 182 -11.50 40.44 11.82
CA SER A 182 -11.18 39.67 10.62
C SER A 182 -9.92 38.85 10.87
N GLY A 183 -9.96 37.57 10.53
CA GLY A 183 -8.83 36.64 10.70
C GLY A 183 -9.23 35.34 11.39
N SER A 184 -8.22 34.64 11.92
CA SER A 184 -8.42 33.34 12.57
C SER A 184 -8.77 33.52 14.05
N ALA A 185 -9.75 32.76 14.51
CA ALA A 185 -10.15 32.71 15.93
C ALA A 185 -10.53 31.27 16.34
N VAL A 186 -10.49 30.99 17.62
CA VAL A 186 -11.02 29.74 18.19
C VAL A 186 -12.35 30.06 18.88
N ILE A 187 -13.37 29.25 18.59
CA ILE A 187 -14.69 29.37 19.19
C ILE A 187 -14.61 28.97 20.67
N ALA A 188 -14.81 29.94 21.59
CA ALA A 188 -14.82 29.73 23.03
C ALA A 188 -16.20 29.27 23.53
N GLY A 189 -17.28 29.79 22.92
CA GLY A 189 -18.65 29.46 23.25
C GLY A 189 -19.58 29.55 22.03
N LYS A 190 -20.77 28.96 22.10
CA LYS A 190 -21.78 29.07 21.06
C LYS A 190 -23.20 28.90 21.58
N GLY A 191 -24.13 29.45 20.85
CA GLY A 191 -25.55 29.12 20.88
C GLY A 191 -26.06 28.81 19.49
N GLU A 192 -27.36 28.71 19.29
CA GLU A 192 -27.96 28.48 18.00
C GLU A 192 -27.67 29.65 17.03
N ASP A 193 -27.82 30.87 17.52
CA ASP A 193 -27.74 32.12 16.76
C ASP A 193 -26.52 32.99 17.14
N TYR A 194 -25.51 32.43 17.81
CA TYR A 194 -24.29 33.18 18.12
C TYR A 194 -23.07 32.29 18.28
N LEU A 195 -21.92 32.90 18.04
CA LEU A 195 -20.59 32.35 18.36
C LEU A 195 -19.85 33.32 19.28
N VAL A 196 -19.06 32.77 20.20
CA VAL A 196 -18.14 33.52 21.05
C VAL A 196 -16.72 33.19 20.64
N ILE A 197 -15.93 34.22 20.31
CA ILE A 197 -14.53 34.07 19.88
C ILE A 197 -13.62 34.86 20.85
N ALA A 198 -12.42 34.35 21.09
CA ALA A 198 -11.41 35.11 21.83
C ALA A 198 -10.98 36.32 20.97
N GLY A 199 -11.03 37.51 21.57
CA GLY A 199 -10.67 38.75 20.92
C GLY A 199 -11.22 39.96 21.64
N SER A 200 -10.78 41.15 21.24
CA SER A 200 -11.24 42.42 21.75
C SER A 200 -11.72 43.30 20.59
N GLY A 201 -12.77 44.03 20.79
CA GLY A 201 -13.34 44.95 19.81
C GLY A 201 -14.45 45.78 20.43
N GLU A 202 -15.04 46.66 19.63
CA GLU A 202 -16.18 47.49 20.06
C GLU A 202 -17.50 46.85 19.57
N SER A 203 -18.59 47.21 20.28
CA SER A 203 -19.95 46.83 19.81
C SER A 203 -20.21 47.39 18.45
N ALA A 204 -20.68 46.55 17.52
CA ALA A 204 -20.97 46.91 16.15
C ALA A 204 -22.23 46.20 15.67
N SER A 205 -22.87 46.77 14.66
CA SER A 205 -23.96 46.12 13.91
C SER A 205 -23.78 46.39 12.44
N GLN A 206 -23.81 45.37 11.64
CA GLN A 206 -23.62 45.46 10.18
C GLN A 206 -24.66 44.65 9.39
N GLN A 207 -24.91 45.06 8.16
CA GLN A 207 -25.76 44.37 7.21
C GLN A 207 -24.89 43.58 6.17
N THR A 208 -23.60 43.87 6.12
CA THR A 208 -22.67 43.19 5.25
C THR A 208 -22.55 41.75 5.69
N PRO A 209 -22.61 40.75 4.80
CA PRO A 209 -22.47 39.36 5.15
C PRO A 209 -21.11 39.08 5.80
N VAL A 210 -21.13 38.30 6.87
CA VAL A 210 -19.93 37.72 7.52
C VAL A 210 -19.82 36.28 7.10
N THR A 211 -18.66 35.90 6.60
CA THR A 211 -18.34 34.49 6.27
C THR A 211 -17.42 33.93 7.33
N ILE A 212 -17.81 32.78 7.89
CA ILE A 212 -17.04 32.03 8.90
C ILE A 212 -16.78 30.66 8.33
N GLY A 213 -15.51 30.24 8.31
CA GLY A 213 -15.12 28.96 7.74
C GLY A 213 -14.12 28.21 8.61
N ARG A 214 -14.38 26.91 8.85
CA ARG A 214 -13.39 25.97 9.32
C ARG A 214 -12.86 25.24 8.09
N ARG A 215 -11.57 25.33 7.81
CA ARG A 215 -10.95 24.76 6.61
C ARG A 215 -9.76 23.89 6.96
N SER A 216 -9.71 22.72 6.39
CA SER A 216 -8.53 21.86 6.39
C SER A 216 -7.58 22.27 5.26
N PRO A 217 -6.26 22.19 5.44
CA PRO A 217 -5.30 22.52 4.40
C PRO A 217 -5.46 21.59 3.19
N ALA A 218 -5.05 22.04 2.01
CA ALA A 218 -4.85 21.16 0.88
C ALA A 218 -3.63 20.28 1.15
N LEU A 219 -3.80 18.97 1.10
CA LEU A 219 -2.75 18.00 1.42
C LEU A 219 -2.55 17.01 0.26
N ASP A 220 -1.30 16.67 -0.03
CA ASP A 220 -0.95 15.69 -1.06
C ASP A 220 -1.09 14.25 -0.50
N PHE A 221 -0.64 14.04 0.74
CA PHE A 221 -0.73 12.75 1.42
C PHE A 221 -1.16 12.94 2.87
N ILE A 222 -1.92 11.97 3.39
CA ILE A 222 -2.38 11.96 4.77
C ILE A 222 -2.03 10.63 5.46
N THR A 223 -1.84 10.67 6.76
CA THR A 223 -1.66 9.50 7.62
C THR A 223 -2.13 9.78 9.03
N GLU A 224 -2.48 8.75 9.80
CA GLU A 224 -2.77 8.88 11.23
C GLU A 224 -1.54 8.49 12.04
N SER A 225 -1.22 9.27 13.08
CA SER A 225 -0.23 8.92 14.08
C SER A 225 -0.48 9.64 15.38
N GLY A 226 -0.49 8.89 16.48
CA GLY A 226 -0.65 9.47 17.82
C GLY A 226 -1.98 10.18 18.04
N ASN A 227 -3.07 9.63 17.51
CA ASN A 227 -4.43 10.20 17.56
C ASN A 227 -4.52 11.62 16.96
N ARG A 228 -3.74 11.87 15.91
CA ARG A 228 -3.78 13.06 15.05
C ARG A 228 -3.78 12.63 13.59
N LEU A 229 -4.52 13.36 12.78
CA LEU A 229 -4.38 13.28 11.34
C LEU A 229 -3.20 14.16 10.93
N TRP A 230 -2.25 13.59 10.23
CA TRP A 230 -1.07 14.25 9.69
C TRP A 230 -1.17 14.34 8.17
N GLY A 231 -0.59 15.38 7.61
CA GLY A 231 -0.52 15.51 6.16
C GLY A 231 0.62 16.41 5.71
N CYS A 232 0.89 16.39 4.42
CA CYS A 232 1.94 17.21 3.81
C CYS A 232 1.44 17.88 2.53
N ARG A 233 2.04 19.01 2.21
CA ARG A 233 1.75 19.77 0.99
C ARG A 233 3.03 20.31 0.37
N TYR A 234 3.13 20.17 -0.95
CA TYR A 234 4.18 20.79 -1.78
C TYR A 234 3.54 21.44 -3.01
N GLY A 235 3.85 22.71 -3.25
CA GLY A 235 3.33 23.46 -4.38
C GLY A 235 2.58 24.72 -3.97
N LEU A 236 1.77 25.27 -4.83
CA LEU A 236 0.98 26.47 -4.54
C LEU A 236 -0.21 26.12 -3.66
N ASP A 237 -0.48 26.97 -2.67
CA ASP A 237 -1.71 26.91 -1.86
C ASP A 237 -2.86 27.64 -2.56
N GLU A 238 -4.03 27.70 -1.91
CA GLU A 238 -5.23 28.37 -2.44
C GLU A 238 -5.05 29.89 -2.60
N LYS A 239 -4.06 30.48 -1.91
CA LYS A 239 -3.72 31.91 -1.99
C LYS A 239 -2.63 32.18 -3.06
N GLY A 240 -2.11 31.12 -3.72
CA GLY A 240 -1.04 31.22 -4.71
C GLY A 240 0.36 31.33 -4.09
N GLU A 241 0.52 31.11 -2.81
CA GLU A 241 1.81 31.06 -2.12
C GLU A 241 2.42 29.67 -2.21
N PHE A 242 3.74 29.61 -2.42
CA PHE A 242 4.45 28.33 -2.42
C PHE A 242 4.60 27.79 -1.01
N VAL A 243 4.13 26.57 -0.82
CA VAL A 243 4.23 25.84 0.45
C VAL A 243 5.01 24.54 0.27
N ASN A 244 5.82 24.22 1.28
CA ASN A 244 6.48 22.94 1.46
C ASN A 244 6.41 22.64 2.96
N ARG A 245 5.28 22.04 3.38
CA ARG A 245 4.91 21.95 4.79
C ARG A 245 4.35 20.59 5.18
N ILE A 246 4.56 20.26 6.45
CA ILE A 246 3.90 19.15 7.15
C ILE A 246 2.96 19.76 8.18
N TYR A 247 1.76 19.19 8.27
CA TYR A 247 0.68 19.63 9.14
C TYR A 247 0.21 18.49 10.02
N ALA A 248 -0.28 18.83 11.23
CA ALA A 248 -1.04 17.91 12.07
C ALA A 248 -2.32 18.58 12.58
N SER A 249 -3.40 17.82 12.60
CA SER A 249 -4.65 18.23 13.23
C SER A 249 -4.51 18.35 14.74
N ARG A 250 -5.48 18.95 15.40
CA ARG A 250 -5.63 18.93 16.84
C ARG A 250 -5.69 17.48 17.36
N LEU A 251 -5.19 17.23 18.57
CA LEU A 251 -5.21 15.92 19.19
C LEU A 251 -6.64 15.42 19.38
N GLY A 252 -6.94 14.23 18.84
CA GLY A 252 -8.28 13.65 18.90
C GLY A 252 -9.32 14.28 17.98
N ASP A 253 -8.93 15.29 17.20
CA ASP A 253 -9.84 16.06 16.35
C ASP A 253 -9.25 16.31 14.96
N PHE A 254 -9.67 15.51 14.02
CA PHE A 254 -9.20 15.55 12.63
C PHE A 254 -9.79 16.72 11.80
N LYS A 255 -10.76 17.46 12.36
CA LYS A 255 -11.41 18.59 11.67
C LYS A 255 -10.62 19.90 11.84
N ASN A 256 -9.86 20.03 12.95
CA ASN A 256 -9.20 21.27 13.33
C ASN A 256 -7.69 21.23 13.05
N TRP A 257 -7.23 22.16 12.19
CA TRP A 257 -5.85 22.24 11.70
C TRP A 257 -5.13 23.55 12.06
N ASN A 258 -5.87 24.55 12.58
CA ASN A 258 -5.38 25.91 12.82
C ASN A 258 -5.58 26.37 14.28
N VAL A 259 -5.53 25.44 15.23
CA VAL A 259 -5.57 25.77 16.66
C VAL A 259 -4.16 25.93 17.20
N PHE A 260 -3.78 27.15 17.61
CA PHE A 260 -2.43 27.50 18.09
C PHE A 260 -2.54 28.35 19.36
N GLN A 261 -2.91 27.74 20.46
CA GLN A 261 -3.11 28.40 21.78
C GLN A 261 -1.97 28.12 22.76
N GLY A 262 -0.93 27.37 22.35
CA GLY A 262 0.18 26.98 23.22
C GLY A 262 -0.10 25.72 24.05
N LEU A 263 -1.17 24.99 23.74
CA LEU A 263 -1.55 23.77 24.45
C LEU A 263 -0.93 22.50 23.82
N SER A 264 -0.78 21.46 24.63
CA SER A 264 -0.29 20.15 24.13
C SER A 264 -1.22 19.47 23.13
N THR A 265 -2.48 19.87 23.10
CA THR A 265 -3.51 19.35 22.19
C THR A 265 -3.57 20.10 20.86
N ASP A 266 -2.91 21.24 20.73
CA ASP A 266 -2.99 22.11 19.55
C ASP A 266 -2.58 21.42 18.24
N SER A 267 -2.97 22.05 17.15
CA SER A 267 -2.50 21.73 15.80
C SER A 267 -0.99 21.99 15.66
N TYR A 268 -0.40 21.47 14.60
CA TYR A 268 1.02 21.69 14.31
C TYR A 268 1.23 21.95 12.82
N ALA A 269 2.17 22.81 12.50
CA ALA A 269 2.61 23.03 11.13
C ALA A 269 4.10 23.37 11.11
N VAL A 270 4.85 22.78 10.19
CA VAL A 270 6.29 23.04 10.01
C VAL A 270 6.66 23.11 8.54
N SER A 271 7.44 24.12 8.19
CA SER A 271 8.02 24.26 6.85
C SER A 271 9.24 23.34 6.70
N CYS A 272 9.32 22.65 5.55
CA CYS A 272 10.41 21.75 5.20
C CYS A 272 11.39 22.45 4.26
N GLY A 273 12.70 22.31 4.56
CA GLY A 273 13.76 22.88 3.72
C GLY A 273 14.25 21.96 2.59
N SER A 274 13.70 20.74 2.48
CA SER A 274 14.10 19.79 1.44
C SER A 274 13.41 20.07 0.11
N ASP A 275 14.11 19.86 -0.99
CA ASP A 275 13.57 20.02 -2.34
C ASP A 275 12.66 18.85 -2.77
N GLY A 276 11.82 19.12 -3.77
CA GLY A 276 10.96 18.15 -4.45
C GLY A 276 9.63 17.92 -3.73
N ALA A 277 8.67 17.37 -4.49
CA ALA A 277 7.34 17.03 -3.99
C ALA A 277 7.39 15.87 -2.98
N PHE A 278 6.41 15.82 -2.11
CA PHE A 278 6.17 14.63 -1.30
C PHE A 278 5.66 13.50 -2.20
N THR A 279 6.04 12.27 -1.87
CA THR A 279 5.74 11.07 -2.67
C THR A 279 5.02 9.99 -1.86
N GLY A 280 4.80 10.24 -0.56
CA GLY A 280 4.04 9.34 0.30
C GLY A 280 4.12 9.74 1.76
N ALA A 281 3.20 9.21 2.56
CA ALA A 281 3.17 9.36 4.02
C ALA A 281 2.70 8.06 4.68
N CYS A 282 3.23 7.77 5.85
CA CYS A 282 2.77 6.68 6.70
C CYS A 282 3.13 6.92 8.17
N SER A 283 2.53 6.14 9.06
CA SER A 283 2.94 6.06 10.46
C SER A 283 3.79 4.82 10.66
N PHE A 284 4.99 4.98 11.24
CA PHE A 284 5.90 3.88 11.51
C PHE A 284 6.52 4.01 12.89
N PHE A 285 6.35 2.98 13.73
CA PHE A 285 6.72 3.01 15.16
C PHE A 285 6.20 4.25 15.90
N GLY A 286 4.94 4.64 15.63
CA GLY A 286 4.29 5.76 16.28
C GLY A 286 4.81 7.15 15.85
N ALA A 287 5.68 7.23 14.86
CA ALA A 287 6.15 8.46 14.28
C ALA A 287 5.61 8.63 12.85
N PRO A 288 5.07 9.80 12.48
CA PRO A 288 4.70 10.07 11.10
C PRO A 288 5.94 10.27 10.24
N LEU A 289 5.95 9.60 9.08
CA LEU A 289 6.97 9.68 8.07
C LEU A 289 6.40 10.30 6.80
N PHE A 290 7.13 11.24 6.20
CA PHE A 290 6.78 11.88 4.94
C PHE A 290 7.92 11.71 3.95
N PHE A 291 7.66 10.97 2.88
CA PHE A 291 8.66 10.64 1.89
C PHE A 291 8.72 11.69 0.77
N LYS A 292 9.91 11.87 0.27
CA LYS A 292 10.24 12.46 -1.03
C LYS A 292 11.07 11.45 -1.80
N GLU A 293 11.30 11.61 -3.10
CA GLU A 293 12.11 10.64 -3.86
C GLU A 293 13.54 10.47 -3.33
N LYS A 294 14.11 11.53 -2.71
CA LYS A 294 15.50 11.56 -2.26
C LYS A 294 15.66 11.59 -0.74
N GLY A 295 14.61 11.22 -0.01
CA GLY A 295 14.70 11.20 1.45
C GLY A 295 13.36 11.06 2.15
N VAL A 296 13.42 11.10 3.48
CA VAL A 296 12.28 10.99 4.37
C VAL A 296 12.36 12.03 5.48
N HIS A 297 11.25 12.69 5.75
CA HIS A 297 11.04 13.47 6.97
C HIS A 297 10.42 12.59 8.03
N LYS A 298 11.00 12.57 9.20
CA LYS A 298 10.45 11.92 10.40
C LYS A 298 10.14 12.98 11.44
N ILE A 299 8.93 12.93 12.00
CA ILE A 299 8.54 13.82 13.08
C ILE A 299 8.83 13.12 14.42
N TYR A 300 9.58 13.80 15.25
CA TYR A 300 9.89 13.40 16.62
C TYR A 300 9.14 14.28 17.61
N GLY A 301 8.99 13.83 18.83
CA GLY A 301 8.34 14.53 19.91
C GLY A 301 6.98 13.93 20.26
N SER A 302 6.34 14.47 21.31
CA SER A 302 5.10 13.95 21.85
C SER A 302 3.93 14.94 21.77
N TYR A 303 4.22 16.24 21.62
CA TYR A 303 3.23 17.30 21.51
C TYR A 303 3.81 18.50 20.75
N PRO A 304 2.99 19.46 20.26
CA PRO A 304 3.40 20.50 19.30
C PRO A 304 4.67 21.29 19.68
N ALA A 305 4.83 21.65 20.93
CA ALA A 305 6.02 22.41 21.37
C ALA A 305 7.33 21.60 21.36
N THR A 306 7.25 20.26 21.31
CA THR A 306 8.40 19.34 21.22
C THR A 306 8.57 18.70 19.87
N TYR A 307 7.62 18.87 18.95
CA TYR A 307 7.74 18.32 17.62
C TYR A 307 8.90 18.92 16.85
N GLY A 308 9.68 18.07 16.23
CA GLY A 308 10.76 18.43 15.32
C GLY A 308 10.73 17.56 14.07
N ALA A 309 10.85 18.19 12.91
CA ALA A 309 10.95 17.50 11.64
C ALA A 309 12.43 17.26 11.30
N GLN A 310 12.85 16.01 11.22
CA GLN A 310 14.20 15.64 10.79
C GLN A 310 14.15 15.05 9.40
N PHE A 311 14.93 15.61 8.49
CA PHE A 311 15.13 15.07 7.14
C PHE A 311 16.34 14.14 7.11
N THR A 312 16.17 12.95 6.55
CA THR A 312 17.23 12.00 6.26
C THR A 312 17.31 11.78 4.75
N ALA A 313 18.44 12.15 4.15
CA ALA A 313 18.69 11.90 2.74
C ALA A 313 18.95 10.41 2.52
N CYS A 314 18.10 9.77 1.73
CA CYS A 314 18.17 8.34 1.41
C CYS A 314 17.33 8.06 0.16
N ARG A 315 17.27 6.80 -0.27
CA ARG A 315 16.27 6.35 -1.25
C ARG A 315 14.88 6.48 -0.63
N GLY A 316 14.05 7.39 -1.14
CA GLY A 316 12.66 7.53 -0.71
C GLY A 316 11.70 6.83 -1.67
N VAL A 317 10.43 7.11 -1.51
CA VAL A 317 9.36 6.53 -2.34
C VAL A 317 9.37 7.18 -3.72
N GLN A 318 9.28 6.37 -4.77
CA GLN A 318 9.14 6.85 -6.13
C GLN A 318 7.79 7.57 -6.34
N ALA A 319 7.78 8.64 -7.12
CA ALA A 319 6.54 9.32 -7.53
C ALA A 319 5.58 8.32 -8.22
N GLY A 320 4.30 8.36 -7.87
CA GLY A 320 3.29 7.40 -8.33
C GLY A 320 3.26 6.06 -7.57
N CYS A 321 4.21 5.82 -6.65
CA CYS A 321 4.31 4.55 -5.92
C CYS A 321 3.95 4.66 -4.42
N HIS A 322 3.22 5.72 -3.99
CA HIS A 322 2.81 5.86 -2.58
C HIS A 322 2.00 4.65 -2.07
N GLY A 323 1.19 4.05 -2.93
CA GLY A 323 0.43 2.85 -2.59
C GLY A 323 1.29 1.62 -2.30
N SER A 324 2.59 1.66 -2.62
CA SER A 324 3.52 0.56 -2.32
C SER A 324 4.02 0.56 -0.87
N ILE A 325 3.73 1.60 -0.09
CA ILE A 325 4.13 1.68 1.31
C ILE A 325 3.29 0.70 2.12
N ALA A 326 3.94 -0.32 2.69
CA ALA A 326 3.26 -1.30 3.55
C ALA A 326 4.21 -1.85 4.62
N ILE A 327 3.65 -2.23 5.77
CA ILE A 327 4.40 -2.68 6.94
C ILE A 327 4.13 -4.17 7.16
N ALA A 328 5.19 -4.98 7.19
CA ALA A 328 5.14 -6.38 7.59
C ALA A 328 6.04 -6.59 8.82
N GLY A 329 5.42 -6.91 9.95
CA GLY A 329 6.12 -7.02 11.22
C GLY A 329 6.69 -5.66 11.68
N ASP A 330 7.99 -5.59 11.79
CA ASP A 330 8.77 -4.42 12.20
C ASP A 330 9.48 -3.71 11.03
N THR A 331 9.16 -4.07 9.81
CA THR A 331 9.81 -3.55 8.60
C THR A 331 8.80 -2.86 7.69
N LEU A 332 9.14 -1.66 7.25
CA LEU A 332 8.42 -0.90 6.25
C LEU A 332 8.99 -1.21 4.87
N PHE A 333 8.14 -1.57 3.92
CA PHE A 333 8.51 -1.82 2.54
C PHE A 333 7.91 -0.75 1.63
N TYR A 334 8.64 -0.39 0.58
CA TYR A 334 8.17 0.54 -0.45
C TYR A 334 8.99 0.45 -1.73
N VAL A 335 8.41 0.94 -2.81
CA VAL A 335 9.09 1.09 -4.10
C VAL A 335 9.83 2.42 -4.16
N SER A 336 11.12 2.34 -4.43
CA SER A 336 11.99 3.46 -4.78
C SER A 336 12.35 3.41 -6.27
N ARG A 337 12.99 4.43 -6.79
CA ARG A 337 13.39 4.47 -8.19
C ARG A 337 14.36 3.34 -8.53
N GLY A 338 13.88 2.39 -9.34
CA GLY A 338 14.64 1.21 -9.78
C GLY A 338 14.89 0.16 -8.69
N ALA A 339 14.16 0.20 -7.57
CA ALA A 339 14.36 -0.76 -6.48
C ALA A 339 13.13 -0.90 -5.58
N VAL A 340 13.02 -2.02 -4.90
CA VAL A 340 12.17 -2.18 -3.71
C VAL A 340 13.05 -2.12 -2.47
N CYS A 341 12.64 -1.33 -1.50
CA CYS A 341 13.39 -1.07 -0.28
C CYS A 341 12.69 -1.62 0.96
N ALA A 342 13.47 -2.13 1.89
CA ALA A 342 13.09 -2.43 3.27
C ALA A 342 13.69 -1.37 4.19
N PHE A 343 12.90 -0.84 5.13
CA PHE A 343 13.28 0.23 6.04
C PHE A 343 12.88 -0.12 7.48
N ASP A 344 13.83 -0.12 8.37
CA ASP A 344 13.68 -0.42 9.80
C ASP A 344 13.61 0.82 10.70
N GLY A 345 13.63 2.00 10.10
CA GLY A 345 13.67 3.29 10.81
C GLY A 345 15.05 3.97 10.77
N SER A 346 16.09 3.32 10.24
CA SER A 346 17.44 3.86 10.05
C SER A 346 17.68 4.28 8.59
N LEU A 347 18.19 3.41 7.76
CA LEU A 347 18.42 3.63 6.33
C LEU A 347 17.77 2.50 5.52
N PRO A 348 17.18 2.79 4.36
CA PRO A 348 16.58 1.78 3.54
C PRO A 348 17.64 0.86 2.91
N VAL A 349 17.32 -0.42 2.86
CA VAL A 349 18.12 -1.46 2.22
C VAL A 349 17.36 -1.98 1.01
N GLU A 350 18.05 -2.09 -0.13
CA GLU A 350 17.47 -2.68 -1.33
C GLU A 350 17.28 -4.19 -1.17
N ILE A 351 16.09 -4.68 -1.52
CA ILE A 351 15.72 -6.10 -1.47
C ILE A 351 15.32 -6.66 -2.83
N SER A 352 15.32 -5.84 -3.88
CA SER A 352 14.87 -6.22 -5.23
C SER A 352 15.98 -6.75 -6.13
N HIS A 353 17.18 -7.03 -5.62
CA HIS A 353 18.31 -7.50 -6.43
C HIS A 353 17.94 -8.70 -7.31
N ASP A 354 17.21 -9.66 -6.76
CA ASP A 354 16.80 -10.86 -7.49
C ASP A 354 15.71 -10.62 -8.54
N LEU A 355 15.08 -9.44 -8.55
CA LEU A 355 14.13 -9.06 -9.59
C LEU A 355 14.81 -8.53 -10.86
N GLY A 356 16.15 -8.42 -10.87
CA GLY A 356 16.93 -7.90 -12.00
C GLY A 356 16.70 -6.41 -12.23
N ASP A 357 16.53 -6.00 -13.49
CA ASP A 357 16.26 -4.61 -13.88
C ASP A 357 14.82 -4.21 -13.52
N PHE A 358 14.55 -4.12 -12.20
CA PHE A 358 13.22 -3.75 -11.71
C PHE A 358 12.90 -2.29 -12.02
N SER A 359 11.79 -2.06 -12.69
CA SER A 359 11.24 -0.72 -12.94
C SER A 359 9.72 -0.76 -13.00
N CYS A 360 9.07 0.28 -12.48
CA CYS A 360 7.63 0.46 -12.60
C CYS A 360 7.27 1.94 -12.63
N THR A 361 6.10 2.26 -13.13
CA THR A 361 5.54 3.63 -13.18
C THR A 361 4.60 3.90 -12.01
N ALA A 362 3.90 2.87 -11.55
CA ALA A 362 3.03 2.90 -10.38
C ALA A 362 3.11 1.57 -9.63
N ALA A 363 2.89 1.60 -8.33
CA ALA A 363 2.90 0.40 -7.51
C ALA A 363 1.97 0.53 -6.31
N THR A 364 1.32 -0.58 -5.97
CA THR A 364 0.45 -0.71 -4.80
C THR A 364 0.79 -1.99 -4.06
N ALA A 365 0.72 -1.97 -2.74
CA ALA A 365 1.11 -3.12 -1.94
C ALA A 365 0.20 -3.37 -0.74
N GLY A 366 0.25 -4.60 -0.27
CA GLY A 366 -0.36 -5.03 0.98
C GLY A 366 0.51 -6.05 1.69
N THR A 367 0.19 -6.33 2.94
CA THR A 367 0.94 -7.29 3.75
C THR A 367 0.03 -8.29 4.43
N CYS A 368 0.45 -9.54 4.45
CA CYS A 368 -0.26 -10.61 5.16
C CYS A 368 0.72 -11.72 5.53
N GLY A 369 0.65 -12.23 6.76
CA GLY A 369 1.44 -13.38 7.20
C GLY A 369 2.97 -13.19 7.09
N GLY A 370 3.47 -11.96 7.29
CA GLY A 370 4.90 -11.64 7.13
C GLY A 370 5.38 -11.52 5.69
N LYS A 371 4.47 -11.50 4.73
CA LYS A 371 4.76 -11.30 3.31
C LYS A 371 4.33 -9.91 2.84
N TYR A 372 5.10 -9.35 1.93
CA TYR A 372 4.83 -8.11 1.22
C TYR A 372 4.38 -8.45 -0.19
N TYR A 373 3.13 -8.12 -0.53
CA TYR A 373 2.52 -8.31 -1.85
C TYR A 373 2.61 -7.01 -2.60
N LEU A 374 3.27 -7.01 -3.74
CA LEU A 374 3.56 -5.83 -4.56
C LEU A 374 2.97 -6.00 -5.96
N SER A 375 1.93 -5.25 -6.27
CA SER A 375 1.46 -5.05 -7.65
C SER A 375 2.21 -3.90 -8.28
N ALA A 376 3.13 -4.20 -9.18
CA ALA A 376 3.97 -3.24 -9.88
C ALA A 376 3.51 -3.11 -11.33
N GLN A 377 3.26 -1.87 -11.78
CA GLN A 377 2.83 -1.56 -13.14
C GLN A 377 4.03 -1.09 -13.96
N GLY A 378 4.44 -1.89 -14.94
CA GLY A 378 5.46 -1.54 -15.91
C GLY A 378 4.89 -0.97 -17.21
N GLU A 379 5.75 -0.70 -18.18
CA GLU A 379 5.35 -0.20 -19.50
C GLU A 379 4.55 -1.24 -20.32
N THR A 380 4.80 -2.54 -20.12
CA THR A 380 4.24 -3.63 -20.90
C THR A 380 3.16 -4.44 -20.18
N GLY A 381 2.88 -4.13 -18.92
CA GLY A 381 1.90 -4.86 -18.11
C GLY A 381 2.16 -4.73 -16.63
N SER A 382 1.44 -5.52 -15.84
CA SER A 382 1.58 -5.57 -14.39
C SER A 382 2.16 -6.90 -13.94
N ASP A 383 2.90 -6.88 -12.84
CA ASP A 383 3.39 -8.06 -12.15
C ASP A 383 2.95 -8.00 -10.67
N LEU A 384 2.41 -9.10 -10.16
CA LEU A 384 2.20 -9.29 -8.73
C LEU A 384 3.36 -10.10 -8.15
N PHE A 385 4.26 -9.42 -7.47
CA PHE A 385 5.37 -10.02 -6.74
C PHE A 385 5.02 -10.22 -5.27
N VAL A 386 5.58 -11.25 -4.67
CA VAL A 386 5.44 -11.53 -3.24
C VAL A 386 6.82 -11.73 -2.64
N TYR A 387 7.16 -10.89 -1.66
CA TYR A 387 8.39 -11.02 -0.87
C TYR A 387 8.09 -11.68 0.46
N ASP A 388 8.71 -12.82 0.72
CA ASP A 388 8.67 -13.48 2.04
C ASP A 388 9.79 -12.89 2.91
N SER A 389 9.42 -12.06 3.88
CA SER A 389 10.38 -11.36 4.71
C SER A 389 11.17 -12.28 5.66
N LEU A 390 10.60 -13.43 6.04
CA LEU A 390 11.25 -14.40 6.91
C LEU A 390 12.33 -15.20 6.19
N ARG A 391 12.14 -15.42 4.88
CA ARG A 391 13.04 -16.23 4.06
C ARG A 391 13.90 -15.40 3.12
N ALA A 392 13.61 -14.09 3.03
CA ALA A 392 14.27 -13.13 2.16
C ALA A 392 14.29 -13.58 0.69
N LEU A 393 13.13 -13.96 0.15
CA LEU A 393 13.01 -14.44 -1.22
C LEU A 393 11.74 -13.93 -1.90
N TRP A 394 11.85 -13.77 -3.21
CA TRP A 394 10.79 -13.29 -4.07
C TRP A 394 10.07 -14.44 -4.81
N HIS A 395 8.77 -14.29 -4.96
CA HIS A 395 7.96 -15.08 -5.90
C HIS A 395 7.21 -14.12 -6.81
N ARG A 396 6.85 -14.62 -7.99
CA ARG A 396 5.88 -13.97 -8.85
C ARG A 396 4.60 -14.80 -8.85
N GLU A 397 3.46 -14.15 -8.61
CA GLU A 397 2.18 -14.82 -8.80
C GLU A 397 1.76 -14.69 -10.27
N ASP A 398 1.22 -13.55 -10.67
CA ASP A 398 0.73 -13.34 -12.04
C ASP A 398 0.80 -11.85 -12.44
N GLY A 399 -0.01 -11.44 -13.41
CA GLY A 399 -0.13 -10.07 -13.88
C GLY A 399 -1.25 -9.27 -13.22
N LEU A 400 -1.77 -9.67 -12.05
CA LEU A 400 -2.85 -8.96 -11.38
C LEU A 400 -2.49 -7.50 -11.11
N ARG A 401 -3.30 -6.59 -11.64
CA ARG A 401 -3.20 -5.16 -11.39
C ARG A 401 -4.08 -4.80 -10.21
N ALA A 402 -3.48 -4.63 -9.05
CA ALA A 402 -4.20 -4.23 -7.85
C ALA A 402 -4.06 -2.72 -7.60
N SER A 403 -5.18 -2.04 -7.39
CA SER A 403 -5.21 -0.60 -7.07
C SER A 403 -5.27 -0.31 -5.58
N ALA A 404 -5.68 -1.27 -4.74
CA ALA A 404 -5.71 -1.15 -3.30
C ALA A 404 -5.61 -2.52 -2.63
N PHE A 405 -5.06 -2.54 -1.41
CA PHE A 405 -5.00 -3.74 -0.56
C PHE A 405 -5.52 -3.42 0.83
N ALA A 406 -6.13 -4.42 1.48
CA ALA A 406 -6.48 -4.36 2.89
C ALA A 406 -6.43 -5.77 3.52
N THR A 407 -5.94 -5.84 4.75
CA THR A 407 -5.89 -7.10 5.51
C THR A 407 -6.99 -7.11 6.56
N LEU A 408 -7.90 -8.06 6.46
CA LEU A 408 -9.00 -8.27 7.40
C LEU A 408 -8.94 -9.69 7.96
N GLN A 409 -8.89 -9.83 9.29
CA GLN A 409 -8.87 -11.12 9.99
C GLN A 409 -7.80 -12.10 9.47
N GLY A 410 -6.62 -11.57 9.13
CA GLY A 410 -5.51 -12.37 8.61
C GLY A 410 -5.63 -12.80 7.16
N GLN A 411 -6.62 -12.31 6.43
CA GLN A 411 -6.79 -12.51 5.00
C GLN A 411 -6.49 -11.22 4.22
N LEU A 412 -5.80 -11.34 3.11
CA LEU A 412 -5.46 -10.22 2.24
C LEU A 412 -6.49 -10.07 1.12
N TYR A 413 -7.08 -8.90 1.06
CA TYR A 413 -8.00 -8.49 0.00
C TYR A 413 -7.33 -7.45 -0.89
N CYS A 414 -7.68 -7.46 -2.17
CA CYS A 414 -7.27 -6.43 -3.12
C CYS A 414 -8.41 -6.03 -4.04
N VAL A 415 -8.30 -4.84 -4.60
CA VAL A 415 -9.13 -4.39 -5.73
C VAL A 415 -8.38 -4.73 -7.02
N ASP A 416 -8.95 -5.63 -7.82
CA ASP A 416 -8.52 -5.89 -9.20
C ASP A 416 -9.01 -4.76 -10.09
N ASP A 417 -8.09 -3.93 -10.54
CA ASP A 417 -8.36 -2.69 -11.28
C ASP A 417 -8.89 -2.96 -12.70
N GLU A 418 -8.52 -4.10 -13.31
CA GLU A 418 -8.96 -4.44 -14.67
C GLU A 418 -10.41 -4.90 -14.70
N ASN A 419 -10.85 -5.67 -13.70
CA ASN A 419 -12.17 -6.27 -13.67
C ASN A 419 -13.12 -5.59 -12.66
N CYS A 420 -12.63 -4.62 -11.92
CA CYS A 420 -13.35 -3.97 -10.80
C CYS A 420 -13.84 -4.98 -9.75
N ASN A 421 -13.07 -6.06 -9.51
CA ASN A 421 -13.42 -7.07 -8.52
C ASN A 421 -12.66 -6.82 -7.20
N ILE A 422 -13.28 -7.13 -6.09
CA ILE A 422 -12.56 -7.31 -4.83
C ILE A 422 -12.32 -8.81 -4.66
N LEU A 423 -11.04 -9.18 -4.58
CA LEU A 423 -10.58 -10.56 -4.45
C LEU A 423 -9.94 -10.78 -3.09
N CYS A 424 -10.13 -11.96 -2.51
CA CYS A 424 -9.33 -12.46 -1.40
C CYS A 424 -8.17 -13.29 -1.97
N LEU A 425 -6.94 -12.86 -1.71
CA LEU A 425 -5.73 -13.51 -2.24
C LEU A 425 -5.28 -14.71 -1.40
N THR A 426 -5.62 -14.74 -0.12
CA THR A 426 -5.12 -15.72 0.85
C THR A 426 -6.21 -16.62 1.45
N GLY A 427 -7.47 -16.48 1.01
CA GLY A 427 -8.63 -17.15 1.60
C GLY A 427 -8.72 -18.67 1.37
N GLY A 428 -8.15 -19.17 0.30
CA GLY A 428 -8.03 -20.62 0.04
C GLY A 428 -9.30 -21.38 -0.40
N ASP A 429 -10.48 -20.77 -0.30
CA ASP A 429 -11.78 -21.42 -0.59
C ASP A 429 -12.29 -21.12 -2.01
N GLY A 430 -11.42 -20.65 -2.90
CA GLY A 430 -11.78 -20.35 -4.29
C GLY A 430 -11.92 -21.60 -5.14
N GLU A 431 -12.85 -21.59 -6.09
CA GLU A 431 -13.05 -22.66 -7.08
C GLU A 431 -12.05 -22.60 -8.26
N GLU A 432 -11.11 -21.64 -8.23
CA GLU A 432 -10.12 -21.44 -9.28
C GLU A 432 -9.16 -22.64 -9.37
N THR A 433 -9.02 -23.20 -10.57
CA THR A 433 -7.94 -24.16 -10.86
C THR A 433 -6.67 -23.36 -11.15
N VAL A 434 -5.73 -23.33 -10.22
CA VAL A 434 -4.49 -22.57 -10.36
C VAL A 434 -3.59 -23.20 -11.42
N ARG A 435 -3.23 -22.44 -12.44
CA ARG A 435 -2.16 -22.78 -13.37
C ARG A 435 -0.88 -22.12 -12.88
N TRP A 436 0.18 -22.90 -12.80
CA TRP A 436 1.45 -22.45 -12.26
C TRP A 436 2.63 -22.89 -13.11
N MET A 437 3.73 -22.17 -13.03
CA MET A 437 4.91 -22.46 -13.83
C MET A 437 6.19 -22.06 -13.09
N ALA A 438 7.24 -22.85 -13.27
CA ALA A 438 8.60 -22.55 -12.86
C ALA A 438 9.58 -22.89 -13.98
N GLU A 439 10.42 -21.93 -14.36
CA GLU A 439 11.50 -22.09 -15.33
C GLU A 439 12.84 -21.87 -14.64
N THR A 440 13.74 -22.84 -14.71
CA THR A 440 15.08 -22.72 -14.14
C THR A 440 15.93 -21.77 -14.96
N GLY A 441 16.99 -21.25 -14.35
CA GLY A 441 18.10 -20.71 -15.12
C GLY A 441 18.82 -21.79 -15.94
N GLU A 442 19.86 -21.37 -16.62
CA GLU A 442 20.72 -22.28 -17.41
C GLU A 442 21.50 -23.23 -16.50
N ILE A 443 21.36 -24.52 -16.74
CA ILE A 443 21.99 -25.58 -15.96
C ILE A 443 23.12 -26.17 -16.79
N GLY A 444 24.30 -26.34 -16.18
CA GLY A 444 25.40 -27.02 -16.85
C GLY A 444 26.73 -26.31 -16.81
N PHE A 445 26.80 -25.08 -16.34
CA PHE A 445 28.03 -24.26 -16.33
C PHE A 445 29.20 -24.84 -15.50
N LEU A 446 28.92 -25.75 -14.58
CA LEU A 446 29.98 -26.44 -13.83
C LEU A 446 30.76 -27.47 -14.66
N TYR A 447 30.31 -27.74 -15.88
CA TYR A 447 30.95 -28.61 -16.85
C TYR A 447 31.14 -27.82 -18.14
N PRO A 448 32.32 -27.22 -18.37
CA PRO A 448 32.56 -26.37 -19.54
C PRO A 448 32.63 -27.13 -20.87
N GLU A 449 32.55 -28.45 -20.84
CA GLU A 449 32.54 -29.30 -22.04
C GLU A 449 31.13 -29.77 -22.39
N GLY A 450 30.89 -30.16 -23.61
CA GLY A 450 29.62 -30.76 -24.04
C GLY A 450 29.24 -31.94 -23.15
N LYS A 451 27.99 -31.96 -22.71
CA LYS A 451 27.43 -32.95 -21.78
C LYS A 451 26.10 -33.51 -22.28
N TYR A 452 25.68 -34.61 -21.68
CA TYR A 452 24.37 -35.19 -21.88
C TYR A 452 23.56 -35.11 -20.59
N LEU A 453 22.30 -34.71 -20.71
CA LEU A 453 21.30 -34.97 -19.66
C LEU A 453 20.88 -36.45 -19.83
N ALA A 454 21.41 -37.32 -18.97
CA ALA A 454 21.23 -38.77 -19.05
C ALA A 454 20.00 -39.28 -18.30
N GLY A 455 19.44 -38.50 -17.41
CA GLY A 455 18.24 -38.85 -16.67
C GLY A 455 17.79 -37.72 -15.73
N LEU A 456 16.49 -37.73 -15.41
CA LEU A 456 15.86 -36.87 -14.43
C LEU A 456 15.03 -37.71 -13.48
N ILE A 457 15.05 -37.37 -12.19
CA ILE A 457 14.17 -37.96 -11.18
C ILE A 457 13.48 -36.81 -10.46
N LEU A 458 12.15 -36.80 -10.48
CA LEU A 458 11.33 -35.86 -9.72
C LEU A 458 10.67 -36.55 -8.54
N ARG A 459 10.82 -36.00 -7.35
CA ARG A 459 10.06 -36.41 -6.17
C ARG A 459 8.94 -35.41 -5.97
N LEU A 460 7.69 -35.84 -6.12
CA LEU A 460 6.54 -34.94 -6.08
C LEU A 460 5.27 -35.64 -5.57
N GLN A 461 4.28 -34.83 -5.23
CA GLN A 461 2.91 -35.18 -4.92
C GLN A 461 2.00 -34.26 -5.71
N LEU A 462 0.96 -34.78 -6.35
CA LEU A 462 -0.09 -34.00 -7.01
C LEU A 462 -1.45 -34.45 -6.48
N GLU A 463 -2.33 -33.52 -6.20
CA GLU A 463 -3.69 -33.85 -5.79
C GLU A 463 -4.49 -34.48 -6.93
N ALA A 464 -5.61 -35.15 -6.57
CA ALA A 464 -6.49 -35.74 -7.58
C ALA A 464 -7.04 -34.65 -8.52
N GLY A 465 -7.01 -34.90 -9.82
CA GLY A 465 -7.41 -33.94 -10.83
C GLY A 465 -6.31 -32.96 -11.28
N SER A 466 -5.18 -32.91 -10.56
CA SER A 466 -4.05 -32.07 -10.94
C SER A 466 -3.15 -32.76 -11.97
N LYS A 467 -2.48 -31.97 -12.81
CA LYS A 467 -1.48 -32.43 -13.76
C LYS A 467 -0.23 -31.54 -13.74
N MET A 468 0.90 -32.11 -14.12
CA MET A 468 2.16 -31.39 -14.29
C MET A 468 2.87 -31.87 -15.55
N VAL A 469 3.43 -30.94 -16.31
CA VAL A 469 4.26 -31.20 -17.49
C VAL A 469 5.68 -30.72 -17.18
N LEU A 470 6.67 -31.58 -17.43
CA LEU A 470 8.08 -31.22 -17.39
C LEU A 470 8.62 -31.15 -18.82
N SER A 471 9.29 -30.05 -19.13
CA SER A 471 9.91 -29.81 -20.43
C SER A 471 11.36 -29.38 -20.29
N ALA A 472 12.18 -29.59 -21.31
CA ALA A 472 13.57 -29.11 -21.35
C ALA A 472 13.83 -28.32 -22.63
N CYS A 473 14.64 -27.26 -22.52
CA CYS A 473 15.19 -26.48 -23.62
C CYS A 473 16.72 -26.62 -23.58
N TYR A 474 17.35 -26.91 -24.74
CA TYR A 474 18.78 -27.13 -24.86
C TYR A 474 19.45 -25.98 -25.62
N ASP A 475 20.63 -25.57 -25.16
CA ASP A 475 21.51 -24.56 -25.79
C ASP A 475 20.81 -23.24 -26.21
N GLY A 476 19.74 -22.87 -25.49
CA GLY A 476 19.03 -21.61 -25.75
C GLY A 476 18.21 -21.60 -27.05
N GLU A 477 17.92 -22.76 -27.67
CA GLU A 477 17.15 -22.87 -28.92
C GLU A 477 15.74 -22.29 -28.86
N GLY A 478 15.24 -21.92 -27.68
CA GLY A 478 13.93 -21.28 -27.47
C GLY A 478 12.75 -22.25 -27.44
N GLU A 479 12.92 -23.48 -27.94
CA GLU A 479 11.88 -24.51 -27.97
C GLU A 479 11.97 -25.42 -26.73
N TYR A 480 10.86 -25.56 -26.00
CA TYR A 480 10.72 -26.48 -24.88
C TYR A 480 10.16 -27.83 -25.35
N LEU A 481 10.98 -28.87 -25.29
CA LEU A 481 10.59 -30.23 -25.60
C LEU A 481 9.95 -30.92 -24.39
N PRO A 482 8.70 -31.39 -24.45
CA PRO A 482 8.06 -32.08 -23.34
C PRO A 482 8.74 -33.42 -23.07
N LEU A 483 9.10 -33.67 -21.81
CA LEU A 483 9.76 -34.89 -21.36
C LEU A 483 8.76 -35.85 -20.72
N ALA A 484 7.83 -35.33 -19.89
CA ALA A 484 6.84 -36.14 -19.20
C ALA A 484 5.62 -35.32 -18.81
N THR A 485 4.48 -35.99 -18.77
CA THR A 485 3.25 -35.51 -18.14
C THR A 485 2.90 -36.42 -16.97
N ILE A 486 2.68 -35.86 -15.78
CA ILE A 486 2.35 -36.59 -14.56
C ILE A 486 0.98 -36.10 -14.07
N PHE A 487 0.13 -37.02 -13.72
CA PHE A 487 -1.21 -36.77 -13.19
C PHE A 487 -1.29 -37.07 -11.70
N GLY A 488 -2.39 -36.71 -11.06
CA GLY A 488 -2.63 -36.85 -9.62
C GLY A 488 -2.03 -38.11 -9.03
N THR A 489 -1.22 -37.96 -7.98
CA THR A 489 -0.44 -39.05 -7.41
C THR A 489 -0.05 -38.78 -5.95
N SER A 490 0.03 -39.83 -5.15
CA SER A 490 0.65 -39.75 -3.83
C SER A 490 2.16 -39.44 -3.94
N LEU A 491 2.79 -39.03 -2.84
CA LEU A 491 4.22 -38.73 -2.80
C LEU A 491 5.07 -39.91 -3.25
N ARG A 492 5.78 -39.73 -4.37
CA ARG A 492 6.74 -40.71 -4.90
C ARG A 492 7.76 -40.07 -5.82
N SER A 493 8.79 -40.85 -6.18
CA SER A 493 9.81 -40.45 -7.15
C SER A 493 9.47 -41.00 -8.54
N PHE A 494 9.53 -40.13 -9.54
CA PHE A 494 9.32 -40.44 -10.94
C PHE A 494 10.65 -40.39 -11.68
N GLN A 495 11.03 -41.49 -12.31
CA GLN A 495 12.16 -41.50 -13.23
C GLN A 495 11.66 -41.05 -14.59
N ILE A 496 12.15 -39.90 -15.06
CA ILE A 496 11.73 -39.27 -16.31
C ILE A 496 12.67 -39.79 -17.44
N PRO A 497 12.13 -40.41 -18.49
CA PRO A 497 12.93 -40.81 -19.64
C PRO A 497 13.41 -39.57 -20.40
N VAL A 498 14.70 -39.42 -20.54
CA VAL A 498 15.32 -38.36 -21.32
C VAL A 498 16.04 -38.97 -22.54
N ARG A 499 15.78 -38.42 -23.71
CA ARG A 499 16.61 -38.76 -24.89
C ARG A 499 17.94 -38.02 -24.75
N PRO A 500 19.08 -38.72 -24.61
CA PRO A 500 20.37 -38.09 -24.48
C PRO A 500 20.66 -37.18 -25.68
N ARG A 501 20.78 -35.88 -25.43
CA ARG A 501 21.21 -34.89 -26.40
C ARG A 501 22.46 -34.21 -25.89
N ARG A 502 23.49 -34.08 -26.73
CA ARG A 502 24.70 -33.34 -26.36
C ARG A 502 24.37 -31.85 -26.33
N CYS A 503 24.67 -31.18 -25.24
CA CYS A 503 24.44 -29.75 -25.07
C CYS A 503 25.55 -29.11 -24.24
N ASP A 504 25.70 -27.80 -24.34
CA ASP A 504 26.51 -27.00 -23.46
C ASP A 504 25.76 -26.69 -22.17
N HIS A 505 24.49 -26.29 -22.27
CA HIS A 505 23.59 -26.03 -21.15
C HIS A 505 22.15 -26.44 -21.49
N PHE A 506 21.29 -26.45 -20.48
CA PHE A 506 19.86 -26.68 -20.68
C PHE A 506 19.06 -25.98 -19.58
N ARG A 507 17.77 -25.71 -19.85
CA ARG A 507 16.79 -25.23 -18.89
C ARG A 507 15.68 -26.25 -18.72
N LEU A 508 15.08 -26.28 -17.53
CA LEU A 508 13.89 -27.07 -17.24
C LEU A 508 12.72 -26.12 -17.00
N LYS A 509 11.57 -26.47 -17.59
CA LYS A 509 10.30 -25.80 -17.33
C LYS A 509 9.31 -26.81 -16.76
N ILE A 510 8.71 -26.45 -15.64
CA ILE A 510 7.66 -27.21 -14.96
C ILE A 510 6.38 -26.39 -15.08
N GLU A 511 5.37 -26.96 -15.71
CA GLU A 511 4.04 -26.33 -15.86
C GLU A 511 3.01 -27.23 -15.16
N GLY A 512 2.21 -26.67 -14.27
CA GLY A 512 1.23 -27.42 -13.53
C GLY A 512 -0.16 -26.78 -13.57
N GLU A 513 -1.16 -27.60 -13.34
CA GLU A 513 -2.56 -27.20 -13.21
C GLU A 513 -3.15 -27.93 -12.00
N GLY A 514 -3.74 -27.17 -11.06
CA GLY A 514 -4.21 -27.67 -9.79
C GLY A 514 -3.14 -27.67 -8.70
N SER A 515 -3.35 -28.42 -7.63
CA SER A 515 -2.54 -28.41 -6.42
C SER A 515 -1.47 -29.53 -6.46
N GLY A 516 -0.27 -29.19 -6.00
CA GLY A 516 0.81 -30.15 -5.92
C GLY A 516 2.07 -29.62 -5.24
N ARG A 517 3.01 -30.50 -4.98
CA ARG A 517 4.29 -30.19 -4.31
C ARG A 517 5.44 -30.92 -4.99
N VAL A 518 6.46 -30.20 -5.39
CA VAL A 518 7.71 -30.76 -5.89
C VAL A 518 8.77 -30.68 -4.80
N TYR A 519 9.22 -31.83 -4.32
CA TYR A 519 10.14 -31.95 -3.20
C TYR A 519 11.61 -31.93 -3.63
N SER A 520 11.93 -32.53 -4.78
CA SER A 520 13.28 -32.51 -5.33
C SER A 520 13.33 -32.81 -6.81
N ILE A 521 14.38 -32.31 -7.44
CA ILE A 521 14.75 -32.55 -8.83
C ILE A 521 16.19 -33.10 -8.83
N THR A 522 16.38 -34.35 -9.23
CA THR A 522 17.71 -34.96 -9.41
C THR A 522 18.04 -35.06 -10.88
N LYS A 523 19.16 -34.49 -11.26
CA LYS A 523 19.70 -34.50 -12.63
C LYS A 523 20.88 -35.44 -12.70
N ARG A 524 20.88 -36.36 -13.69
CA ARG A 524 22.00 -37.20 -13.99
C ARG A 524 22.72 -36.68 -15.24
N LEU A 525 23.93 -36.16 -15.03
CA LEU A 525 24.75 -35.57 -16.08
C LEU A 525 25.88 -36.51 -16.42
N GLN A 526 26.16 -36.65 -17.73
CA GLN A 526 27.21 -37.49 -18.27
C GLN A 526 28.07 -36.63 -19.19
N ARG A 527 29.41 -36.73 -19.09
CA ARG A 527 30.32 -36.06 -20.03
C ARG A 527 30.14 -36.63 -21.44
N GLY A 528 30.13 -35.71 -22.45
CA GLY A 528 29.99 -36.05 -23.86
C GLY A 528 31.30 -36.44 -24.51
#